data_008de33ddd17b20de6b352fe0204e595
#
_entry.id   008de33ddd17b20de6b352fe0204e595
#
_cell.length_a   1.000
_cell.length_b   1.000
_cell.length_c   1.000
_cell.angle_alpha   90.00
_cell.angle_beta   90.00
_cell.angle_gamma   90.00
#
_symmetry.space_group_name_H-M   'P 1'
#
loop_
_entity.id
_entity.type
_entity.pdbx_description
1 polymer ?
#
loop_
_entity_poly.entity_id
_entity_poly.type
_entity_poly.pdbx_seq_one_letter_code
_entity_poly.pdbx_strand_id
1 'polypeptide(L)' 'VYRNPIPNEPTPAHLAAIEREQRLLEAEIALVDAEIRFLTAEPAPTQLDWRRLRRAQNRVLREMVALVERYLRSIDEVA' A
#
# COMPACT_ATOMS: atom_id res chain seq x y z
N VAL A 1 19.19 -1.01 35.34
CA VAL A 1 18.29 -2.15 35.37
C VAL A 1 18.32 -2.87 34.04
N TYR A 2 18.65 -4.13 34.07
CA TYR A 2 18.69 -4.95 32.86
C TYR A 2 17.28 -5.25 32.37
N ARG A 3 17.02 -4.94 31.08
CA ARG A 3 15.75 -5.26 30.44
C ARG A 3 15.99 -6.36 29.42
N ASN A 4 15.32 -7.47 29.60
CA ASN A 4 15.35 -8.54 28.61
C ASN A 4 14.66 -8.08 27.32
N PRO A 5 15.25 -8.34 26.14
CA PRO A 5 14.56 -8.08 24.90
C PRO A 5 13.29 -8.93 24.85
N ILE A 6 12.20 -8.31 24.37
CA ILE A 6 10.96 -9.02 24.18
C ILE A 6 11.15 -9.98 23.00
N PRO A 7 10.92 -11.30 23.15
CA PRO A 7 11.19 -12.25 22.06
C PRO A 7 10.45 -11.96 20.75
N ASN A 8 9.29 -11.29 20.84
CA ASN A 8 8.45 -10.94 19.69
C ASN A 8 8.55 -9.47 19.29
N GLU A 9 9.55 -8.77 19.81
CA GLU A 9 9.75 -7.37 19.45
C GLU A 9 10.16 -7.27 17.99
N PRO A 10 9.44 -6.43 17.16
CA PRO A 10 9.77 -6.31 15.75
C PRO A 10 11.17 -5.74 15.53
N THR A 11 11.90 -6.32 14.60
CA THR A 11 13.17 -5.75 14.15
C THR A 11 12.91 -4.53 13.27
N PRO A 12 13.92 -3.67 13.03
CA PRO A 12 13.77 -2.58 12.05
C PRO A 12 13.33 -3.06 10.67
N ALA A 13 13.78 -4.25 10.24
CA ALA A 13 13.37 -4.84 8.97
C ALA A 13 11.88 -5.21 8.99
N HIS A 14 11.40 -5.77 10.10
CA HIS A 14 9.98 -6.09 10.27
C HIS A 14 9.12 -4.84 10.27
N LEU A 15 9.54 -3.79 10.95
CA LEU A 15 8.84 -2.52 10.97
C LEU A 15 8.75 -1.90 9.57
N ALA A 16 9.83 -1.94 8.81
CA ALA A 16 9.84 -1.45 7.44
C ALA A 16 8.89 -2.25 6.54
N ALA A 17 8.83 -3.58 6.73
CA ALA A 17 7.89 -4.43 6.00
C ALA A 17 6.44 -4.08 6.33
N ILE A 18 6.12 -3.89 7.61
CA ILE A 18 4.80 -3.51 8.07
C ILE A 18 4.40 -2.15 7.47
N GLU A 19 5.30 -1.19 7.47
CA GLU A 19 5.05 0.14 6.91
C GLU A 19 4.73 0.08 5.41
N ARG A 20 5.40 -0.80 4.67
CA ARG A 20 5.13 -0.98 3.24
C ARG A 20 3.77 -1.62 2.99
N GLU A 21 3.44 -2.64 3.76
CA GLU A 21 2.13 -3.27 3.68
C GLU A 21 1.02 -2.28 4.03
N GLN A 22 1.27 -1.44 4.99
CA GLN A 22 0.34 -0.40 5.40
C GLN A 22 0.12 0.63 4.29
N ARG A 23 1.17 1.03 3.57
CA ARG A 23 1.04 1.93 2.43
C ARG A 23 0.19 1.32 1.31
N LEU A 24 0.39 0.03 1.03
CA LEU A 24 -0.43 -0.67 0.05
C LEU A 24 -1.89 -0.73 0.49
N LEU A 25 -2.14 -1.07 1.75
CA LEU A 25 -3.49 -1.11 2.29
C LEU A 25 -4.18 0.25 2.21
N GLU A 26 -3.48 1.32 2.57
CA GLU A 26 -4.00 2.68 2.45
C GLU A 26 -4.35 3.03 0.99
N ALA A 27 -3.50 2.61 0.06
CA ALA A 27 -3.74 2.83 -1.37
C ALA A 27 -4.98 2.06 -1.84
N GLU A 28 -5.16 0.83 -1.38
CA GLU A 28 -6.34 0.01 -1.70
C GLU A 28 -7.62 0.62 -1.14
N ILE A 29 -7.57 1.13 0.08
CA ILE A 29 -8.71 1.82 0.70
C ILE A 29 -9.08 3.07 -0.11
N ALA A 30 -8.08 3.84 -0.52
CA ALA A 30 -8.30 5.02 -1.34
C ALA A 30 -8.91 4.66 -2.70
N LEU A 31 -8.51 3.53 -3.28
CA LEU A 31 -9.08 3.05 -4.53
C LEU A 31 -10.55 2.68 -4.36
N VAL A 32 -10.89 1.92 -3.32
CA VAL A 32 -12.28 1.56 -3.04
C VAL A 32 -13.14 2.81 -2.85
N ASP A 33 -12.64 3.80 -2.10
CA ASP A 33 -13.34 5.07 -1.90
C ASP A 33 -13.57 5.79 -3.24
N ALA A 34 -12.57 5.83 -4.11
CA ALA A 34 -12.68 6.45 -5.43
C ALA A 34 -13.69 5.69 -6.32
N GLU A 35 -13.70 4.36 -6.25
CA GLU A 35 -14.67 3.53 -6.97
C GLU A 35 -16.09 3.80 -6.52
N ILE A 36 -16.31 3.89 -5.21
CA ILE A 36 -17.63 4.19 -4.65
C ILE A 36 -18.10 5.56 -5.12
N ARG A 37 -17.26 6.56 -5.06
CA ARG A 37 -17.58 7.91 -5.54
C ARG A 37 -17.92 7.93 -7.02
N PHE A 38 -17.16 7.19 -7.81
CA PHE A 38 -17.38 7.08 -9.24
C PHE A 38 -18.72 6.43 -9.54
N LEU A 39 -19.03 5.32 -8.88
CA LEU A 39 -20.27 4.55 -9.10
C LEU A 39 -21.52 5.26 -8.58
N THR A 40 -21.38 6.10 -7.56
CA THR A 40 -22.51 6.80 -6.95
C THR A 40 -22.64 8.26 -7.38
N ALA A 41 -21.82 8.70 -8.34
CA ALA A 41 -21.86 10.08 -8.84
C ALA A 41 -23.17 10.38 -9.56
N GLU A 42 -23.78 11.51 -9.21
CA GLU A 42 -25.05 11.95 -9.77
C GLU A 42 -24.88 13.27 -10.54
N PRO A 43 -25.43 13.41 -11.75
CA PRO A 43 -26.17 12.38 -12.49
C PRO A 43 -25.27 11.36 -13.19
N ALA A 44 -23.97 11.63 -13.25
CA ALA A 44 -22.97 10.76 -13.87
C ALA A 44 -21.58 11.14 -13.35
N PRO A 45 -20.58 10.26 -13.46
CA PRO A 45 -19.22 10.61 -13.09
C PRO A 45 -18.70 11.81 -13.89
N THR A 46 -18.03 12.73 -13.20
CA THR A 46 -17.38 13.87 -13.80
C THR A 46 -15.97 13.52 -14.26
N GLN A 47 -15.32 14.40 -15.00
CA GLN A 47 -13.93 14.23 -15.37
C GLN A 47 -13.02 14.18 -14.14
N LEU A 48 -13.38 14.91 -13.08
CA LEU A 48 -12.65 14.86 -11.83
C LEU A 48 -12.76 13.49 -11.17
N ASP A 49 -13.96 12.88 -11.21
CA ASP A 49 -14.17 11.52 -10.67
C ASP A 49 -13.31 10.51 -11.43
N TRP A 50 -13.23 10.60 -12.75
CA TRP A 50 -12.36 9.78 -13.58
C TRP A 50 -10.88 9.94 -13.20
N ARG A 51 -10.43 11.17 -13.01
CA ARG A 51 -9.04 11.46 -12.61
C ARG A 51 -8.71 10.89 -11.25
N ARG A 52 -9.63 11.02 -10.31
CA ARG A 52 -9.45 10.46 -8.95
C ARG A 52 -9.33 8.95 -8.99
N LEU A 53 -10.20 8.29 -9.75
CA LEU A 53 -10.18 6.85 -9.91
C LEU A 53 -8.85 6.40 -10.53
N ARG A 54 -8.45 7.01 -11.62
CA ARG A 54 -7.20 6.66 -12.30
C ARG A 54 -5.98 6.90 -11.43
N ARG A 55 -5.96 7.98 -10.67
CA ARG A 55 -4.87 8.29 -9.75
C ARG A 55 -4.78 7.26 -8.64
N ALA A 56 -5.91 6.84 -8.11
CA ALA A 56 -5.97 5.82 -7.06
C ALA A 56 -5.50 4.46 -7.59
N GLN A 57 -5.91 4.07 -8.80
CA GLN A 57 -5.44 2.85 -9.46
C GLN A 57 -3.92 2.86 -9.65
N ASN A 58 -3.39 3.97 -10.14
CA ASN A 58 -1.95 4.12 -10.34
C ASN A 58 -1.17 4.04 -9.03
N ARG A 59 -1.72 4.59 -7.95
CA ARG A 59 -1.10 4.51 -6.63
C ARG A 59 -1.00 3.05 -6.15
N VAL A 60 -2.07 2.28 -6.29
CA VAL A 60 -2.06 0.86 -5.93
C VAL A 60 -0.99 0.12 -6.74
N LEU A 61 -0.94 0.35 -8.04
CA LEU A 61 0.06 -0.30 -8.89
C LEU A 61 1.48 0.05 -8.47
N ARG A 62 1.76 1.31 -8.16
CA ARG A 62 3.10 1.72 -7.69
C ARG A 62 3.48 1.03 -6.39
N GLU A 63 2.56 0.94 -5.44
CA GLU A 63 2.82 0.29 -4.16
C GLU A 63 3.02 -1.21 -4.33
N MET A 64 2.27 -1.85 -5.22
CA MET A 64 2.44 -3.27 -5.54
C MET A 64 3.79 -3.54 -6.20
N VAL A 65 4.19 -2.71 -7.16
CA VAL A 65 5.49 -2.83 -7.83
C VAL A 65 6.63 -2.67 -6.81
N ALA A 66 6.54 -1.69 -5.94
CA ALA A 66 7.55 -1.48 -4.90
C ALA A 66 7.67 -2.70 -3.97
N LEU A 67 6.54 -3.30 -3.61
CA LEU A 67 6.52 -4.49 -2.77
C LEU A 67 7.18 -5.68 -3.48
N VAL A 68 6.84 -5.91 -4.74
CA VAL A 68 7.40 -7.01 -5.55
C VAL A 68 8.90 -6.82 -5.77
N GLU A 69 9.34 -5.63 -6.11
CA GLU A 69 10.76 -5.33 -6.29
C GLU A 69 11.57 -5.62 -5.03
N ARG A 70 11.00 -5.30 -3.90
CA ARG A 70 11.65 -5.55 -2.63
C ARG A 70 11.71 -7.04 -2.28
N TYR A 71 10.65 -7.76 -2.59
CA TYR A 71 10.63 -9.22 -2.44
C TYR A 71 11.69 -9.87 -3.32
N LEU A 72 11.81 -9.45 -4.56
CA LEU A 72 12.82 -9.97 -5.49
C LEU A 72 14.24 -9.66 -5.03
N ARG A 73 14.48 -8.47 -4.49
CA ARG A 73 15.77 -8.12 -3.89
C ARG A 73 16.10 -9.01 -2.71
N SER A 74 15.13 -9.28 -1.88
CA SER A 74 15.29 -10.17 -0.73
C SER A 74 15.71 -11.59 -1.16
N ILE A 75 15.15 -12.10 -2.24
CA ILE A 75 15.52 -13.40 -2.81
C ILE A 75 16.96 -13.36 -3.31
N ASP A 76 17.36 -12.32 -4.03
CA ASP A 76 18.71 -12.17 -4.53
C ASP A 76 19.75 -12.10 -3.40
N GLU A 77 19.44 -11.43 -2.32
CA GLU A 77 20.32 -11.34 -1.14
C GLU A 77 20.54 -12.70 -0.46
N VAL A 78 19.54 -13.57 -0.51
CA VAL A 78 19.61 -14.91 0.09
C VAL A 78 20.33 -15.89 -0.85
N ALA A 79 20.20 -15.70 -2.13
CA ALA A 79 20.89 -16.52 -3.13
C ALA A 79 22.38 -16.13 -3.22
#